data_8fcd31fccd0dff67b3d49420b97b3254
#
_entry.id   8fcd31fccd0dff67b3d49420b97b3254
#
_cell.length_a   1.000
_cell.length_b   1.000
_cell.length_c   1.000
_cell.angle_alpha   90.00
_cell.angle_beta   90.00
_cell.angle_gamma   90.00
#
_symmetry.space_group_name_H-M   'P 1'
#
loop_
_entity.id
_entity.type
_entity.pdbx_description
1 polymer ?
#
loop_
_entity_poly.entity_id
_entity_poly.type
_entity_poly.pdbx_seq_one_letter_code
_entity_poly.pdbx_strand_id
1 'polypeptide(L)'
;MPGAQTISASILARLGRPFLSAKREGAVVAQFVQRLGIKLTSPTQLARTLSGGNQQKAALAKALAALPRIIILDEPTRGIDAQARQDVYRLIRDLTGQGVGVVVISSELAEIIDLSDRILVMYRGRVAEVPRSQAGIDRVSAAVFGMAGEAAA
;
A
#
# COMPACT_ATOMS: atom_id res chain seq x y z
N MET A 1 9.01 4.01 -18.26
CA MET A 1 10.22 3.66 -17.50
C MET A 1 10.30 2.15 -17.34
N PRO A 2 11.48 1.51 -17.37
CA PRO A 2 11.66 0.11 -17.01
C PRO A 2 11.22 -0.14 -15.56
N GLY A 3 10.70 -1.35 -15.28
CA GLY A 3 10.17 -1.69 -13.94
C GLY A 3 11.21 -1.54 -12.82
N ALA A 4 12.46 -1.94 -13.08
CA ALA A 4 13.58 -1.75 -12.17
C ALA A 4 13.82 -0.27 -11.85
N GLN A 5 13.84 0.61 -12.85
CA GLN A 5 14.01 2.06 -12.67
C GLN A 5 12.82 2.71 -11.95
N THR A 6 11.62 2.15 -12.09
CA THR A 6 10.45 2.62 -11.34
C THR A 6 10.63 2.37 -9.84
N ILE A 7 11.16 1.20 -9.46
CA ILE A 7 11.39 0.83 -8.06
C ILE A 7 12.54 1.64 -7.48
N SER A 8 13.66 1.78 -8.20
CA SER A 8 14.86 2.47 -7.70
C SER A 8 14.73 3.99 -7.63
N ALA A 9 13.80 4.59 -8.38
CA ALA A 9 13.66 6.04 -8.49
C ALA A 9 13.52 6.76 -7.13
N SER A 10 12.87 6.15 -6.13
CA SER A 10 12.66 6.74 -4.80
C SER A 10 13.89 6.68 -3.89
N ILE A 11 14.85 5.81 -4.18
CA ILE A 11 16.07 5.65 -3.37
C ILE A 11 17.30 6.27 -4.00
N LEU A 12 17.20 6.79 -5.23
CA LEU A 12 18.31 7.41 -5.95
C LEU A 12 19.03 8.48 -5.12
N ALA A 13 18.26 9.27 -4.37
CA ALA A 13 18.83 10.31 -3.48
C ALA A 13 19.59 9.73 -2.27
N ARG A 14 19.26 8.52 -1.81
CA ARG A 14 19.88 7.86 -0.64
C ARG A 14 21.08 7.01 -1.01
N LEU A 15 21.14 6.50 -2.24
CA LEU A 15 22.27 5.68 -2.72
C LEU A 15 23.54 6.50 -3.02
N GLY A 16 23.48 7.83 -2.85
CA GLY A 16 24.60 8.75 -2.96
C GLY A 16 24.84 9.21 -4.41
N ARG A 17 24.93 10.52 -4.60
CA ARG A 17 25.40 11.13 -5.84
C ARG A 17 26.93 11.19 -5.85
N PRO A 18 27.60 11.08 -7.00
CA PRO A 18 27.11 11.01 -8.39
C PRO A 18 27.22 9.61 -9.02
N PHE A 19 27.66 8.58 -8.30
CA PHE A 19 27.92 7.26 -8.87
C PHE A 19 26.99 6.20 -8.26
N LEU A 20 25.77 6.12 -8.79
CA LEU A 20 24.93 4.95 -8.57
C LEU A 20 25.58 3.76 -9.27
N SER A 21 26.12 2.84 -8.47
CA SER A 21 26.53 1.55 -9.01
C SER A 21 25.28 0.81 -9.47
N ALA A 22 25.16 0.53 -10.76
CA ALA A 22 24.06 -0.29 -11.31
C ALA A 22 23.92 -1.63 -10.58
N LYS A 23 25.00 -2.13 -9.99
CA LYS A 23 25.03 -3.33 -9.16
C LYS A 23 24.26 -3.13 -7.84
N ARG A 24 24.41 -1.98 -7.17
CA ARG A 24 23.64 -1.68 -5.91
C ARG A 24 22.17 -1.45 -6.20
N GLU A 25 21.87 -0.73 -7.26
CA GLU A 25 20.49 -0.53 -7.72
C GLU A 25 19.83 -1.87 -8.02
N GLY A 26 20.48 -2.72 -8.80
CA GLY A 26 19.98 -4.06 -9.13
C GLY A 26 19.74 -4.94 -7.92
N ALA A 27 20.60 -4.89 -6.90
CA ALA A 27 20.44 -5.67 -5.67
C ALA A 27 19.20 -5.23 -4.87
N VAL A 28 18.98 -3.92 -4.74
CA VAL A 28 17.79 -3.39 -4.05
C VAL A 28 16.51 -3.74 -4.80
N VAL A 29 16.51 -3.56 -6.12
CA VAL A 29 15.36 -3.96 -6.95
C VAL A 29 15.07 -5.45 -6.82
N ALA A 30 16.08 -6.32 -6.90
CA ALA A 30 15.93 -7.76 -6.77
C ALA A 30 15.31 -8.14 -5.42
N GLN A 31 15.74 -7.50 -4.33
CA GLN A 31 15.18 -7.70 -2.99
C GLN A 31 13.68 -7.38 -2.94
N PHE A 32 13.25 -6.25 -3.51
CA PHE A 32 11.83 -5.90 -3.54
C PHE A 32 11.03 -6.77 -4.50
N VAL A 33 11.59 -7.13 -5.65
CA VAL A 33 10.94 -8.05 -6.60
C VAL A 33 10.66 -9.40 -5.93
N GLN A 34 11.64 -9.94 -5.21
CA GLN A 34 11.50 -11.20 -4.49
C GLN A 34 10.50 -11.07 -3.33
N ARG A 35 10.65 -10.04 -2.47
CA ARG A 35 9.81 -9.81 -1.29
C ARG A 35 8.35 -9.63 -1.62
N LEU A 36 8.04 -8.93 -2.72
CA LEU A 36 6.68 -8.64 -3.17
C LEU A 36 6.15 -9.64 -4.19
N GLY A 37 6.94 -10.63 -4.58
CA GLY A 37 6.56 -11.60 -5.60
C GLY A 37 6.18 -10.92 -6.93
N ILE A 38 6.93 -9.89 -7.33
CA ILE A 38 6.68 -9.18 -8.59
C ILE A 38 7.15 -10.06 -9.75
N LYS A 39 6.23 -10.41 -10.63
CA LYS A 39 6.57 -11.21 -11.83
C LYS A 39 7.11 -10.28 -12.92
N LEU A 40 8.43 -10.26 -13.08
CA LEU A 40 9.14 -9.57 -14.15
C LEU A 40 9.74 -10.62 -15.09
N THR A 41 9.57 -10.45 -16.40
CA THR A 41 10.26 -11.27 -17.42
C THR A 41 11.70 -10.76 -17.63
N SER A 42 11.97 -9.49 -17.35
CA SER A 42 13.27 -8.87 -17.42
C SER A 42 13.33 -7.62 -16.53
N PRO A 43 14.49 -7.26 -15.94
CA PRO A 43 14.67 -5.99 -15.23
C PRO A 43 14.39 -4.76 -16.10
N THR A 44 14.54 -4.89 -17.42
CA THR A 44 14.26 -3.83 -18.39
C THR A 44 12.81 -3.78 -18.87
N GLN A 45 11.98 -4.72 -18.44
CA GLN A 45 10.55 -4.73 -18.79
C GLN A 45 9.89 -3.41 -18.36
N LEU A 46 9.08 -2.84 -19.25
CA LEU A 46 8.37 -1.59 -18.97
C LEU A 46 7.28 -1.83 -17.92
N ALA A 47 7.19 -0.96 -16.91
CA ALA A 47 6.18 -1.07 -15.85
C ALA A 47 4.76 -1.13 -16.40
N ARG A 48 4.46 -0.39 -17.48
CA ARG A 48 3.14 -0.37 -18.14
C ARG A 48 2.73 -1.69 -18.82
N THR A 49 3.68 -2.61 -19.05
CA THR A 49 3.41 -3.93 -19.64
C THR A 49 3.18 -5.01 -18.59
N LEU A 50 3.26 -4.66 -17.31
CA LEU A 50 2.95 -5.57 -16.22
C LEU A 50 1.43 -5.70 -16.06
N SER A 51 0.99 -6.84 -15.50
CA SER A 51 -0.40 -6.96 -15.04
C SER A 51 -0.72 -5.92 -13.97
N GLY A 52 -1.99 -5.55 -13.80
CA GLY A 52 -2.41 -4.57 -12.80
C GLY A 52 -1.87 -4.85 -11.39
N GLY A 53 -1.96 -6.11 -10.94
CA GLY A 53 -1.40 -6.52 -9.64
C GLY A 53 0.13 -6.36 -9.55
N ASN A 54 0.87 -6.63 -10.63
CA ASN A 54 2.32 -6.40 -10.64
C ASN A 54 2.68 -4.92 -10.73
N GLN A 55 1.86 -4.10 -11.40
CA GLN A 55 2.03 -2.64 -11.39
C GLN A 55 1.84 -2.08 -9.97
N GLN A 56 0.81 -2.53 -9.26
CA GLN A 56 0.53 -2.14 -7.88
C GLN A 56 1.68 -2.53 -6.95
N LYS A 57 2.16 -3.77 -7.04
CA LYS A 57 3.32 -4.25 -6.29
C LYS A 57 4.59 -3.44 -6.60
N ALA A 58 4.81 -3.06 -7.86
CA ALA A 58 5.94 -2.22 -8.24
C ALA A 58 5.83 -0.79 -7.67
N ALA A 59 4.63 -0.22 -7.61
CA ALA A 59 4.38 1.06 -6.96
C ALA A 59 4.65 1.00 -5.45
N LEU A 60 4.20 -0.07 -4.78
CA LEU A 60 4.51 -0.34 -3.37
C LEU A 60 6.01 -0.51 -3.14
N ALA A 61 6.69 -1.28 -4.00
CA ALA A 61 8.15 -1.44 -3.93
C ALA A 61 8.87 -0.10 -3.98
N LYS A 62 8.44 0.79 -4.88
CA LYS A 62 8.98 2.15 -5.00
C LYS A 62 8.80 2.94 -3.70
N ALA A 63 7.62 2.92 -3.10
CA ALA A 63 7.35 3.64 -1.85
C ALA A 63 8.17 3.08 -0.68
N LEU A 64 8.26 1.75 -0.57
CA LEU A 64 9.00 1.06 0.49
C LEU A 64 10.52 1.20 0.37
N ALA A 65 11.03 1.34 -0.84
CA ALA A 65 12.46 1.54 -1.08
C ALA A 65 12.99 2.83 -0.41
N ALA A 66 12.12 3.80 -0.13
CA ALA A 66 12.45 5.00 0.65
C ALA A 66 12.61 4.72 2.15
N LEU A 67 12.34 3.49 2.64
CA LEU A 67 12.34 3.10 4.05
C LEU A 67 11.50 4.05 4.92
N PRO A 68 10.24 4.26 4.61
CA PRO A 68 9.38 5.18 5.34
C PRO A 68 9.06 4.62 6.73
N ARG A 69 8.85 5.52 7.71
CA ARG A 69 8.27 5.15 9.02
C ARG A 69 6.74 5.07 8.95
N ILE A 70 6.14 5.80 8.02
CA ILE A 70 4.70 5.80 7.75
C ILE A 70 4.51 5.74 6.24
N ILE A 71 3.57 4.92 5.79
CA ILE A 71 3.15 4.84 4.39
C ILE A 71 1.65 5.03 4.28
N ILE A 72 1.22 5.78 3.27
CA ILE A 72 -0.20 5.97 2.95
C ILE A 72 -0.48 5.23 1.64
N LEU A 73 -1.45 4.35 1.67
CA LEU A 73 -1.89 3.52 0.55
C LEU A 73 -3.32 3.93 0.18
N ASP A 74 -3.48 4.52 -0.99
CA ASP A 74 -4.77 4.96 -1.51
C ASP A 74 -5.27 3.93 -2.55
N GLU A 75 -6.41 3.30 -2.25
CA GLU A 75 -7.03 2.23 -3.05
C GLU A 75 -6.02 1.12 -3.48
N PRO A 76 -5.26 0.51 -2.52
CA PRO A 76 -4.14 -0.34 -2.87
C PRO A 76 -4.52 -1.64 -3.58
N THR A 77 -5.78 -2.03 -3.53
CA THR A 77 -6.28 -3.29 -4.11
C THR A 77 -7.26 -3.07 -5.25
N ARG A 78 -7.49 -1.82 -5.65
CA ARG A 78 -8.44 -1.50 -6.70
C ARG A 78 -7.99 -2.06 -8.05
N GLY A 79 -8.89 -2.81 -8.70
CA GLY A 79 -8.66 -3.33 -10.06
C GLY A 79 -7.65 -4.48 -10.15
N ILE A 80 -7.34 -5.14 -9.05
CA ILE A 80 -6.49 -6.34 -9.02
C ILE A 80 -7.31 -7.59 -8.68
N ASP A 81 -6.79 -8.74 -9.08
CA ASP A 81 -7.41 -10.03 -8.78
C ASP A 81 -7.31 -10.42 -7.30
N ALA A 82 -8.09 -11.43 -6.90
CA ALA A 82 -8.17 -11.89 -5.52
C ALA A 82 -6.80 -12.36 -4.96
N GLN A 83 -5.98 -13.00 -5.79
CA GLN A 83 -4.66 -13.48 -5.37
C GLN A 83 -3.71 -12.30 -5.12
N ALA A 84 -3.67 -11.33 -6.03
CA ALA A 84 -2.85 -10.13 -5.87
C ALA A 84 -3.31 -9.29 -4.66
N ARG A 85 -4.62 -9.25 -4.36
CA ARG A 85 -5.19 -8.61 -3.16
C ARG A 85 -4.63 -9.25 -1.89
N GLN A 86 -4.64 -10.57 -1.80
CA GLN A 86 -4.08 -11.29 -0.64
C GLN A 86 -2.57 -11.06 -0.47
N ASP A 87 -1.84 -10.90 -1.56
CA ASP A 87 -0.42 -10.57 -1.51
C ASP A 87 -0.20 -9.15 -0.93
N VAL A 88 -1.04 -8.18 -1.30
CA VAL A 88 -1.01 -6.81 -0.74
C VAL A 88 -1.36 -6.84 0.75
N TYR A 89 -2.36 -7.60 1.18
CA TYR A 89 -2.74 -7.72 2.59
C TYR A 89 -1.61 -8.32 3.43
N ARG A 90 -0.97 -9.37 2.94
CA ARG A 90 0.20 -9.96 3.61
C ARG A 90 1.33 -8.94 3.76
N LEU A 91 1.60 -8.19 2.69
CA LEU A 91 2.61 -7.12 2.74
C LEU A 91 2.28 -6.06 3.79
N ILE A 92 1.04 -5.59 3.88
CA ILE A 92 0.62 -4.60 4.88
C ILE A 92 0.86 -5.14 6.29
N ARG A 93 0.47 -6.38 6.56
CA ARG A 93 0.70 -7.04 7.86
C ARG A 93 2.19 -7.20 8.19
N ASP A 94 3.01 -7.56 7.20
CA ASP A 94 4.46 -7.66 7.37
C ASP A 94 5.10 -6.31 7.71
N LEU A 95 4.62 -5.22 7.09
CA LEU A 95 5.10 -3.87 7.35
C LEU A 95 4.74 -3.40 8.75
N THR A 96 3.48 -3.58 9.16
CA THR A 96 3.03 -3.22 10.51
C THR A 96 3.75 -4.04 11.57
N GLY A 97 3.99 -5.34 11.32
CA GLY A 97 4.80 -6.20 12.18
C GLY A 97 6.26 -5.75 12.31
N GLN A 98 6.79 -4.99 11.35
CA GLN A 98 8.12 -4.36 11.40
C GLN A 98 8.10 -2.95 12.00
N GLY A 99 6.97 -2.48 12.52
CA GLY A 99 6.81 -1.17 13.15
C GLY A 99 6.60 -0.02 12.16
N VAL A 100 6.29 -0.30 10.89
CA VAL A 100 5.91 0.74 9.93
C VAL A 100 4.45 1.10 10.15
N GLY A 101 4.14 2.38 10.34
CA GLY A 101 2.77 2.87 10.35
C GLY A 101 2.16 2.79 8.96
N VAL A 102 1.00 2.17 8.81
CA VAL A 102 0.31 2.07 7.52
C VAL A 102 -1.06 2.73 7.62
N VAL A 103 -1.34 3.68 6.74
CA VAL A 103 -2.67 4.27 6.55
C VAL A 103 -3.23 3.71 5.25
N VAL A 104 -4.34 3.01 5.32
CA VAL A 104 -5.05 2.48 4.15
C VAL A 104 -6.30 3.32 3.92
N ILE A 105 -6.47 3.80 2.70
CA ILE A 105 -7.67 4.46 2.23
C ILE A 105 -8.31 3.51 1.23
N SER A 106 -9.56 3.12 1.46
CA SER A 106 -10.28 2.21 0.56
C SER A 106 -11.77 2.51 0.59
N SER A 107 -12.40 2.33 -0.55
CA SER A 107 -13.86 2.33 -0.70
C SER A 107 -14.48 0.97 -0.34
N GLU A 108 -13.66 -0.07 -0.18
CA GLU A 108 -14.11 -1.42 0.20
C GLU A 108 -14.15 -1.57 1.72
N LEU A 109 -15.34 -1.48 2.33
CA LEU A 109 -15.50 -1.54 3.79
C LEU A 109 -14.95 -2.83 4.40
N ALA A 110 -15.13 -3.96 3.73
CA ALA A 110 -14.58 -5.24 4.19
C ALA A 110 -13.05 -5.20 4.30
N GLU A 111 -12.36 -4.58 3.33
CA GLU A 111 -10.91 -4.41 3.36
C GLU A 111 -10.48 -3.61 4.59
N ILE A 112 -11.13 -2.46 4.84
CA ILE A 112 -10.81 -1.61 5.98
C ILE A 112 -11.03 -2.36 7.29
N ILE A 113 -12.14 -3.08 7.41
CA ILE A 113 -12.46 -3.86 8.62
C ILE A 113 -11.43 -4.97 8.85
N ASP A 114 -11.00 -5.66 7.81
CA ASP A 114 -10.07 -6.79 7.93
C ASP A 114 -8.63 -6.38 8.24
N LEU A 115 -8.18 -5.23 7.71
CA LEU A 115 -6.78 -4.81 7.78
C LEU A 115 -6.47 -3.87 8.93
N SER A 116 -7.46 -3.10 9.43
CA SER A 116 -7.17 -1.95 10.28
C SER A 116 -7.30 -2.25 11.76
N ASP A 117 -6.36 -1.76 12.56
CA ASP A 117 -6.46 -1.70 14.02
C ASP A 117 -7.37 -0.55 14.48
N ARG A 118 -7.38 0.54 13.70
CA ARG A 118 -8.20 1.74 13.91
C ARG A 118 -8.90 2.13 12.62
N ILE A 119 -10.17 2.50 12.71
CA ILE A 119 -10.98 2.89 11.55
C ILE A 119 -11.41 4.35 11.73
N LEU A 120 -11.02 5.17 10.77
CA LEU A 120 -11.41 6.57 10.70
C LEU A 120 -12.34 6.76 9.50
N VAL A 121 -13.48 7.37 9.75
CA VAL A 121 -14.46 7.72 8.71
C VAL A 121 -14.43 9.22 8.50
N MET A 122 -14.29 9.63 7.25
CA MET A 122 -14.33 11.04 6.88
C MET A 122 -15.67 11.38 6.21
N TYR A 123 -16.40 12.34 6.77
CA TYR A 123 -17.67 12.80 6.24
C TYR A 123 -17.77 14.33 6.31
N ARG A 124 -18.01 14.99 5.18
CA ARG A 124 -18.16 16.46 5.07
C ARG A 124 -17.07 17.26 5.81
N GLY A 125 -15.81 16.84 5.67
CA GLY A 125 -14.66 17.51 6.29
C GLY A 125 -14.49 17.24 7.78
N ARG A 126 -15.27 16.34 8.36
CA ARG A 126 -15.14 15.86 9.75
C ARG A 126 -14.60 14.44 9.73
N VAL A 127 -13.82 14.08 10.76
CA VAL A 127 -13.29 12.73 10.96
C VAL A 127 -13.88 12.17 12.24
N ALA A 128 -14.41 10.96 12.17
CA ALA A 128 -14.88 10.20 13.32
C ALA A 128 -14.16 8.86 13.38
N GLU A 129 -13.83 8.40 14.59
CA GLU A 129 -13.27 7.07 14.80
C GLU A 129 -14.40 6.08 15.11
N VAL A 130 -14.41 4.94 14.41
CA VAL A 130 -15.25 3.81 14.73
C VAL A 130 -14.43 2.83 15.57
N PRO A 131 -14.80 2.59 16.84
CA PRO A 131 -14.07 1.65 17.70
C PRO A 131 -14.01 0.25 17.06
N ARG A 132 -12.85 -0.39 17.08
CA ARG A 132 -12.65 -1.72 16.47
C ARG A 132 -13.63 -2.77 16.99
N SER A 133 -14.00 -2.70 18.26
CA SER A 133 -15.00 -3.57 18.88
C SER A 133 -16.42 -3.41 18.31
N GLN A 134 -16.68 -2.30 17.62
CA GLN A 134 -17.96 -1.98 16.98
C GLN A 134 -17.87 -1.94 15.45
N ALA A 135 -16.71 -2.30 14.88
CA ALA A 135 -16.41 -2.18 13.46
C ALA A 135 -17.06 -3.33 12.66
N GLY A 136 -18.39 -3.30 12.55
CA GLY A 136 -19.14 -4.08 11.57
C GLY A 136 -19.43 -3.26 10.32
N ILE A 137 -19.76 -3.94 9.22
CA ILE A 137 -20.07 -3.29 7.92
C ILE A 137 -21.19 -2.24 8.11
N ASP A 138 -22.26 -2.58 8.82
CA ASP A 138 -23.40 -1.69 9.03
C ASP A 138 -23.01 -0.41 9.80
N ARG A 139 -22.17 -0.56 10.84
CA ARG A 139 -21.73 0.58 11.66
C ARG A 139 -20.80 1.50 10.90
N VAL A 140 -19.82 0.93 10.17
CA VAL A 140 -18.90 1.72 9.34
C VAL A 140 -19.67 2.39 8.21
N SER A 141 -20.58 1.68 7.55
CA SER A 141 -21.46 2.23 6.51
C SER A 141 -22.31 3.39 7.04
N ALA A 142 -22.96 3.23 8.19
CA ALA A 142 -23.74 4.30 8.80
C ALA A 142 -22.89 5.56 9.09
N ALA A 143 -21.64 5.37 9.54
CA ALA A 143 -20.73 6.48 9.77
C ALA A 143 -20.35 7.18 8.45
N VAL A 144 -20.11 6.42 7.37
CA VAL A 144 -19.80 6.97 6.02
C VAL A 144 -20.95 7.84 5.51
N PHE A 145 -22.20 7.48 5.77
CA PHE A 145 -23.37 8.27 5.37
C PHE A 145 -23.77 9.37 6.36
N GLY A 146 -22.98 9.59 7.41
CA GLY A 146 -23.24 10.63 8.41
C GLY A 146 -24.36 10.28 9.40
N MET A 147 -24.87 9.04 9.37
CA MET A 147 -25.95 8.57 10.25
C MET A 147 -25.45 8.24 11.67
N ALA A 148 -24.13 8.17 11.87
CA ALA A 148 -23.52 7.87 13.18
C ALA A 148 -23.41 9.09 14.11
N GLY A 149 -23.78 10.28 13.64
CA GLY A 149 -23.66 11.54 14.38
C GLY A 149 -24.78 11.84 15.37
N GLU A 150 -25.88 11.09 15.35
CA GLU A 150 -27.01 11.30 16.29
C GLU A 150 -26.94 10.43 17.54
N ALA A 151 -26.00 9.49 17.65
CA ALA A 151 -25.88 8.59 18.79
C ALA A 151 -24.73 8.92 19.77
N ALA A 152 -24.05 10.05 19.58
CA ALA A 152 -22.92 10.50 20.43
C ALA A 152 -23.04 11.97 20.87
N ALA A 153 -24.27 12.44 21.07
CA ALA A 153 -24.59 13.70 21.76
C ALA A 153 -25.21 13.40 23.12
#